data_0c651a1d97d01274cddb5364757ad742
#
_entry.id   0c651a1d97d01274cddb5364757ad742
#
_cell.length_a   1.000
_cell.length_b   1.000
_cell.length_c   1.000
_cell.angle_alpha   90.00
_cell.angle_beta   90.00
_cell.angle_gamma   90.00
#
_symmetry.space_group_name_H-M   'P 1'
#
loop_
_entity.id
_entity.type
_entity.pdbx_description
1 polymer ?
#
loop_
_entity_poly.entity_id
_entity_poly.type
_entity_poly.pdbx_seq_one_letter_code
_entity_poly.pdbx_strand_id
1 'polypeptide(L)'
;MNSTLKVCINAIGYVVVFALLQVIMQYPVSAIYAYCMDVPFSLVINWVTIRPIELINEVIIPSTICAHILSIALFLLLKWTPISTRYISKKPYQVLGLIVLFSLFLVLPLAGIYELMGIEMDKNIEMLFNTMMQKPFGIIAVAILAPIVEEIVFRGALLRILLEYFSGSKAWIAITISAVTFGLFHGNLAQAVNASFLGLILGWLYYRTKSIIPSMVLHLVNNISAVVLTLSFSSDSDIKVVELFGNNLPLAVGCLTVSALLAFGVFMLIRKKI
;
A
#
# COMPACT_ATOMS: atom_id res chain seq x y z
N MET A 1 11.08 -32.11 3.26
CA MET A 1 11.05 -30.81 4.00
C MET A 1 9.71 -30.71 4.70
N ASN A 2 9.68 -30.42 5.99
CA ASN A 2 8.45 -30.29 6.79
C ASN A 2 7.53 -29.23 6.13
N SER A 3 6.21 -29.50 6.06
CA SER A 3 5.23 -28.59 5.44
C SER A 3 5.28 -27.16 6.03
N THR A 4 5.45 -27.06 7.34
CA THR A 4 5.61 -25.78 8.06
C THR A 4 6.84 -25.02 7.59
N LEU A 5 7.98 -25.68 7.47
CA LEU A 5 9.24 -25.06 7.02
C LEU A 5 9.10 -24.53 5.59
N LYS A 6 8.42 -25.27 4.71
CA LYS A 6 8.16 -24.85 3.33
C LYS A 6 7.31 -23.57 3.29
N VAL A 7 6.26 -23.49 4.11
CA VAL A 7 5.42 -22.27 4.20
C VAL A 7 6.22 -21.08 4.69
N CYS A 8 7.02 -21.25 5.75
CA CYS A 8 7.86 -20.16 6.29
C CYS A 8 8.89 -19.67 5.25
N ILE A 9 9.61 -20.60 4.58
CA ILE A 9 10.59 -20.23 3.56
C ILE A 9 9.94 -19.46 2.42
N ASN A 10 8.80 -19.95 1.90
CA ASN A 10 8.12 -19.25 0.81
C ASN A 10 7.57 -17.89 1.26
N ALA A 11 6.99 -17.80 2.45
CA ALA A 11 6.46 -16.55 2.99
C ALA A 11 7.55 -15.47 3.12
N ILE A 12 8.69 -15.84 3.71
CA ILE A 12 9.86 -14.95 3.82
C ILE A 12 10.41 -14.64 2.42
N GLY A 13 10.54 -15.65 1.56
CA GLY A 13 11.05 -15.50 0.20
C GLY A 13 10.27 -14.50 -0.63
N TYR A 14 8.92 -14.51 -0.56
CA TYR A 14 8.09 -13.53 -1.30
C TYR A 14 8.38 -12.09 -0.86
N VAL A 15 8.45 -11.85 0.45
CA VAL A 15 8.72 -10.51 0.97
C VAL A 15 10.14 -10.05 0.63
N VAL A 16 11.12 -10.94 0.79
CA VAL A 16 12.54 -10.64 0.49
C VAL A 16 12.74 -10.35 -1.00
N VAL A 17 12.16 -11.17 -1.89
CA VAL A 17 12.28 -10.93 -3.35
C VAL A 17 11.64 -9.60 -3.71
N PHE A 18 10.45 -9.28 -3.17
CA PHE A 18 9.82 -7.99 -3.43
C PHE A 18 10.69 -6.82 -2.93
N ALA A 19 11.22 -6.89 -1.70
CA ALA A 19 12.12 -5.87 -1.14
C ALA A 19 13.40 -5.70 -1.99
N LEU A 20 14.01 -6.80 -2.39
CA LEU A 20 15.21 -6.77 -3.23
C LEU A 20 14.95 -6.09 -4.57
N LEU A 21 13.81 -6.36 -5.21
CA LEU A 21 13.46 -5.72 -6.48
C LEU A 21 13.30 -4.21 -6.35
N GLN A 22 12.74 -3.70 -5.21
CA GLN A 22 12.63 -2.26 -4.96
C GLN A 22 14.01 -1.57 -4.86
N VAL A 23 15.01 -2.28 -4.35
CA VAL A 23 16.39 -1.76 -4.22
C VAL A 23 17.19 -1.98 -5.50
N ILE A 24 17.17 -3.19 -6.05
CA ILE A 24 18.02 -3.58 -7.19
C ILE A 24 17.68 -2.74 -8.42
N MET A 25 16.42 -2.42 -8.67
CA MET A 25 16.02 -1.64 -9.85
C MET A 25 16.50 -0.19 -9.84
N GLN A 26 16.94 0.33 -8.70
CA GLN A 26 17.55 1.65 -8.65
C GLN A 26 18.91 1.70 -9.36
N TYR A 27 19.69 0.62 -9.31
CA TYR A 27 21.02 0.58 -9.94
C TYR A 27 20.99 0.71 -11.47
N PRO A 28 20.26 -0.12 -12.23
CA PRO A 28 20.25 0.00 -13.69
C PRO A 28 19.64 1.32 -14.17
N VAL A 29 18.62 1.84 -13.51
CA VAL A 29 18.02 3.11 -13.88
C VAL A 29 18.98 4.27 -13.63
N SER A 30 19.64 4.31 -12.46
CA SER A 30 20.69 5.29 -12.16
C SER A 30 21.86 5.17 -13.12
N ALA A 31 22.26 3.96 -13.49
CA ALA A 31 23.36 3.73 -14.44
C ALA A 31 23.02 4.24 -15.84
N ILE A 32 21.81 4.01 -16.32
CA ILE A 32 21.31 4.54 -17.61
C ILE A 32 21.33 6.06 -17.58
N TYR A 33 20.82 6.66 -16.51
CA TYR A 33 20.81 8.12 -16.35
C TYR A 33 22.23 8.68 -16.34
N ALA A 34 23.15 8.09 -15.55
CA ALA A 34 24.55 8.51 -15.51
C ALA A 34 25.23 8.44 -16.88
N TYR A 35 24.97 7.38 -17.65
CA TYR A 35 25.46 7.23 -19.02
C TYR A 35 24.91 8.30 -19.95
N CYS A 36 23.61 8.59 -19.91
CA CYS A 36 22.96 9.60 -20.76
C CYS A 36 23.43 11.03 -20.44
N MET A 37 23.79 11.31 -19.19
CA MET A 37 24.19 12.63 -18.74
C MET A 37 25.70 12.83 -18.67
N ASP A 38 26.48 11.83 -19.13
CA ASP A 38 27.95 11.83 -19.08
C ASP A 38 28.51 12.07 -17.67
N VAL A 39 27.85 11.47 -16.67
CA VAL A 39 28.21 11.59 -15.25
C VAL A 39 28.98 10.35 -14.81
N PRO A 40 30.02 10.49 -13.94
CA PRO A 40 30.80 9.36 -13.48
C PRO A 40 29.94 8.28 -12.78
N PHE A 41 30.09 7.02 -13.20
CA PHE A 41 29.33 5.89 -12.65
C PHE A 41 29.52 5.71 -11.13
N SER A 42 30.63 6.19 -10.57
CA SER A 42 30.86 6.20 -9.12
C SER A 42 29.78 6.93 -8.33
N LEU A 43 29.07 7.89 -8.93
CA LEU A 43 27.96 8.59 -8.30
C LEU A 43 26.70 7.73 -8.19
N VAL A 44 26.53 6.71 -9.02
CA VAL A 44 25.35 5.82 -9.02
C VAL A 44 25.15 5.17 -7.64
N ILE A 45 26.22 4.70 -7.01
CA ILE A 45 26.16 4.09 -5.67
C ILE A 45 25.65 5.11 -4.65
N ASN A 46 26.16 6.35 -4.71
CA ASN A 46 25.72 7.41 -3.82
C ASN A 46 24.24 7.75 -4.05
N TRP A 47 23.78 7.82 -5.29
CA TRP A 47 22.37 8.12 -5.61
C TRP A 47 21.41 7.05 -5.09
N VAL A 48 21.76 5.77 -5.20
CA VAL A 48 20.97 4.67 -4.67
C VAL A 48 20.88 4.72 -3.13
N THR A 49 21.95 5.17 -2.47
CA THR A 49 22.03 5.25 -1.00
C THR A 49 21.30 6.48 -0.46
N ILE A 50 21.56 7.66 -1.05
CA ILE A 50 21.11 8.96 -0.55
C ILE A 50 19.69 9.28 -1.08
N ARG A 51 19.35 8.79 -2.28
CA ARG A 51 18.10 9.10 -3.00
C ARG A 51 17.86 10.60 -3.10
N PRO A 52 18.73 11.34 -3.80
CA PRO A 52 18.62 12.79 -3.87
C PRO A 52 17.31 13.20 -4.52
N ILE A 53 16.63 14.17 -3.91
CA ILE A 53 15.31 14.66 -4.33
C ILE A 53 15.36 15.28 -5.73
N GLU A 54 16.52 15.84 -6.10
CA GLU A 54 16.78 16.41 -7.42
C GLU A 54 16.66 15.38 -8.53
N LEU A 55 16.89 14.09 -8.25
CA LEU A 55 16.78 12.99 -9.19
C LEU A 55 15.43 12.25 -9.14
N ILE A 56 14.42 12.87 -8.57
CA ILE A 56 13.12 12.22 -8.38
C ILE A 56 12.47 11.81 -9.71
N ASN A 57 12.49 12.70 -10.71
CA ASN A 57 11.91 12.44 -12.02
C ASN A 57 12.74 11.49 -12.88
N GLU A 58 14.06 11.63 -12.80
CA GLU A 58 15.02 11.00 -13.70
C GLU A 58 15.39 9.59 -13.22
N VAL A 59 15.37 9.36 -11.90
CA VAL A 59 15.84 8.11 -11.30
C VAL A 59 14.79 7.47 -10.38
N ILE A 60 14.29 8.21 -9.38
CA ILE A 60 13.51 7.58 -8.30
C ILE A 60 12.16 7.08 -8.83
N ILE A 61 11.40 7.93 -9.54
CA ILE A 61 10.10 7.54 -10.10
C ILE A 61 10.25 6.42 -11.14
N PRO A 62 11.14 6.52 -12.17
CA PRO A 62 11.32 5.45 -13.13
C PRO A 62 11.76 4.13 -12.50
N SER A 63 12.69 4.14 -11.53
CA SER A 63 13.13 2.92 -10.85
C SER A 63 12.01 2.27 -10.05
N THR A 64 11.17 3.07 -9.39
CA THR A 64 9.99 2.59 -8.65
C THR A 64 8.97 1.94 -9.60
N ILE A 65 8.66 2.59 -10.71
CA ILE A 65 7.76 2.04 -11.74
C ILE A 65 8.30 0.71 -12.29
N CYS A 66 9.59 0.67 -12.66
CA CYS A 66 10.24 -0.54 -13.16
C CYS A 66 10.22 -1.67 -12.12
N ALA A 67 10.50 -1.36 -10.85
CA ALA A 67 10.46 -2.33 -9.75
C ALA A 67 9.04 -2.91 -9.57
N HIS A 68 8.00 -2.06 -9.61
CA HIS A 68 6.62 -2.49 -9.50
C HIS A 68 6.20 -3.38 -10.68
N ILE A 69 6.47 -2.97 -11.92
CA ILE A 69 6.13 -3.73 -13.12
C ILE A 69 6.85 -5.09 -13.11
N LEU A 70 8.16 -5.11 -12.80
CA LEU A 70 8.94 -6.34 -12.73
C LEU A 70 8.43 -7.26 -11.61
N SER A 71 8.07 -6.71 -10.46
CA SER A 71 7.48 -7.48 -9.35
C SER A 71 6.15 -8.10 -9.76
N ILE A 72 5.24 -7.33 -10.39
CA ILE A 72 3.98 -7.86 -10.91
C ILE A 72 4.24 -9.01 -11.89
N ALA A 73 5.11 -8.78 -12.87
CA ALA A 73 5.45 -9.78 -13.88
C ALA A 73 6.00 -11.06 -13.23
N LEU A 74 6.97 -10.94 -12.31
CA LEU A 74 7.60 -12.06 -11.64
C LEU A 74 6.61 -12.90 -10.84
N PHE A 75 5.80 -12.24 -9.99
CA PHE A 75 4.83 -12.94 -9.13
C PHE A 75 3.74 -13.66 -9.92
N LEU A 76 3.31 -13.10 -11.05
CA LEU A 76 2.31 -13.69 -11.92
C LEU A 76 2.89 -14.82 -12.79
N LEU A 77 4.07 -14.62 -13.42
CA LEU A 77 4.72 -15.62 -14.27
C LEU A 77 5.15 -16.86 -13.48
N LEU A 78 5.68 -16.67 -12.27
CA LEU A 78 6.03 -17.78 -11.37
C LEU A 78 4.82 -18.40 -10.67
N LYS A 79 3.61 -17.86 -10.93
CA LYS A 79 2.36 -18.32 -10.31
C LYS A 79 2.38 -18.28 -8.78
N TRP A 80 3.18 -17.39 -8.19
CA TRP A 80 3.16 -17.14 -6.76
C TRP A 80 1.85 -16.50 -6.33
N THR A 81 1.25 -15.70 -7.22
CA THR A 81 -0.11 -15.20 -7.11
C THR A 81 -0.93 -15.71 -8.29
N PRO A 82 -1.70 -16.81 -8.13
CA PRO A 82 -2.52 -17.35 -9.20
C PRO A 82 -3.69 -16.41 -9.49
N ILE A 83 -3.85 -16.03 -10.76
CA ILE A 83 -4.99 -15.23 -11.24
C ILE A 83 -6.21 -16.12 -11.39
N SER A 84 -7.36 -15.66 -10.90
CA SER A 84 -8.64 -16.30 -11.10
C SER A 84 -9.71 -15.28 -11.49
N THR A 85 -10.42 -15.54 -12.57
CA THR A 85 -11.56 -14.73 -13.01
C THR A 85 -12.85 -15.04 -12.27
N ARG A 86 -12.86 -16.08 -11.41
CA ARG A 86 -14.05 -16.61 -10.71
C ARG A 86 -14.83 -15.55 -9.92
N TYR A 87 -14.13 -14.60 -9.32
CA TYR A 87 -14.77 -13.53 -8.55
C TYR A 87 -15.51 -12.55 -9.48
N ILE A 88 -14.84 -12.09 -10.55
CA ILE A 88 -15.41 -11.13 -11.51
C ILE A 88 -16.56 -11.76 -12.29
N SER A 89 -16.47 -13.05 -12.64
CA SER A 89 -17.54 -13.73 -13.37
C SER A 89 -18.89 -13.76 -12.64
N LYS A 90 -18.88 -13.59 -11.32
CA LYS A 90 -20.08 -13.43 -10.49
C LYS A 90 -20.68 -12.02 -10.55
N LYS A 91 -20.10 -11.09 -11.31
CA LYS A 91 -20.53 -9.68 -11.45
C LYS A 91 -20.71 -8.98 -10.09
N PRO A 92 -19.68 -8.91 -9.22
CA PRO A 92 -19.80 -8.42 -7.85
C PRO A 92 -19.89 -6.87 -7.76
N TYR A 93 -20.52 -6.22 -8.72
CA TYR A 93 -20.49 -4.75 -8.85
C TYR A 93 -21.06 -4.02 -7.64
N GLN A 94 -22.13 -4.56 -7.02
CA GLN A 94 -22.68 -3.98 -5.81
C GLN A 94 -21.71 -4.04 -4.63
N VAL A 95 -21.00 -5.16 -4.49
CA VAL A 95 -19.98 -5.32 -3.43
C VAL A 95 -18.82 -4.37 -3.67
N LEU A 96 -18.34 -4.27 -4.91
CA LEU A 96 -17.25 -3.35 -5.27
C LEU A 96 -17.65 -1.89 -5.05
N GLY A 97 -18.88 -1.49 -5.40
CA GLY A 97 -19.39 -0.16 -5.09
C GLY A 97 -19.46 0.14 -3.59
N LEU A 98 -19.89 -0.82 -2.77
CA LEU A 98 -19.84 -0.69 -1.32
C LEU A 98 -18.41 -0.59 -0.78
N ILE A 99 -17.46 -1.30 -1.38
CA ILE A 99 -16.05 -1.23 -0.99
C ILE A 99 -15.48 0.16 -1.29
N VAL A 100 -15.81 0.76 -2.44
CA VAL A 100 -15.43 2.14 -2.75
C VAL A 100 -15.98 3.10 -1.70
N LEU A 101 -17.28 3.02 -1.38
CA LEU A 101 -17.90 3.85 -0.34
C LEU A 101 -17.26 3.64 1.03
N PHE A 102 -16.99 2.38 1.39
CA PHE A 102 -16.33 2.04 2.64
C PHE A 102 -14.94 2.67 2.72
N SER A 103 -14.15 2.57 1.63
CA SER A 103 -12.83 3.18 1.58
C SER A 103 -12.88 4.70 1.75
N LEU A 104 -13.80 5.39 1.06
CA LEU A 104 -13.96 6.84 1.19
C LEU A 104 -14.31 7.27 2.62
N PHE A 105 -15.24 6.56 3.28
CA PHE A 105 -15.57 6.85 4.68
C PHE A 105 -14.48 6.42 5.67
N LEU A 106 -13.55 5.54 5.28
CA LEU A 106 -12.47 5.09 6.14
C LEU A 106 -11.29 6.07 6.18
N VAL A 107 -11.14 6.94 5.17
CA VAL A 107 -10.00 7.87 5.05
C VAL A 107 -9.85 8.75 6.29
N LEU A 108 -10.93 9.45 6.71
CA LEU A 108 -10.88 10.33 7.87
C LEU A 108 -10.61 9.59 9.19
N PRO A 109 -11.28 8.47 9.52
CA PRO A 109 -10.94 7.69 10.71
C PRO A 109 -9.50 7.20 10.74
N LEU A 110 -8.94 6.73 9.62
CA LEU A 110 -7.54 6.32 9.56
C LEU A 110 -6.59 7.50 9.78
N ALA A 111 -6.87 8.66 9.16
CA ALA A 111 -6.09 9.87 9.39
C ALA A 111 -6.17 10.33 10.85
N GLY A 112 -7.35 10.28 11.46
CA GLY A 112 -7.53 10.62 12.88
C GLY A 112 -6.80 9.67 13.82
N ILE A 113 -6.80 8.35 13.55
CA ILE A 113 -6.01 7.38 14.33
C ILE A 113 -4.52 7.69 14.21
N TYR A 114 -4.04 7.99 12.99
CA TYR A 114 -2.65 8.34 12.74
C TYR A 114 -2.24 9.59 13.55
N GLU A 115 -3.06 10.66 13.51
CA GLU A 115 -2.81 11.90 14.26
C GLU A 115 -2.81 11.66 15.78
N LEU A 116 -3.76 10.87 16.30
CA LEU A 116 -3.85 10.54 17.74
C LEU A 116 -2.64 9.77 18.25
N MET A 117 -1.95 9.02 17.40
CA MET A 117 -0.75 8.28 17.80
C MET A 117 0.47 9.18 17.96
N GLY A 118 0.46 10.40 17.43
CA GLY A 118 1.54 11.37 17.55
C GLY A 118 2.89 10.86 17.00
N ILE A 119 2.85 9.94 16.02
CA ILE A 119 4.05 9.38 15.41
C ILE A 119 4.35 10.19 14.15
N GLU A 120 5.36 11.01 14.21
CA GLU A 120 5.80 11.81 13.07
C GLU A 120 6.57 10.95 12.06
N MET A 121 6.40 11.26 10.78
CA MET A 121 7.21 10.69 9.71
C MET A 121 8.56 11.38 9.66
N ASP A 122 9.61 10.66 9.26
CA ASP A 122 10.89 11.29 8.95
C ASP A 122 10.71 12.33 7.83
N LYS A 123 11.19 13.57 8.06
CA LYS A 123 10.98 14.70 7.16
C LYS A 123 11.50 14.47 5.74
N ASN A 124 12.59 13.71 5.59
CA ASN A 124 13.14 13.42 4.26
C ASN A 124 12.22 12.44 3.50
N ILE A 125 11.69 11.44 4.20
CA ILE A 125 10.73 10.48 3.62
C ILE A 125 9.45 11.21 3.23
N GLU A 126 8.96 12.08 4.09
CA GLU A 126 7.78 12.89 3.85
C GLU A 126 7.95 13.82 2.64
N MET A 127 9.07 14.56 2.58
CA MET A 127 9.41 15.42 1.46
C MET A 127 9.55 14.65 0.15
N LEU A 128 10.12 13.44 0.19
CA LEU A 128 10.21 12.54 -0.96
C LEU A 128 8.82 12.17 -1.48
N PHE A 129 7.92 11.72 -0.59
CA PHE A 129 6.54 11.36 -0.97
C PHE A 129 5.76 12.57 -1.52
N ASN A 130 5.83 13.71 -0.84
CA ASN A 130 5.15 14.93 -1.28
C ASN A 130 5.63 15.38 -2.66
N THR A 131 6.95 15.31 -2.91
CA THR A 131 7.51 15.64 -4.23
C THR A 131 7.08 14.63 -5.30
N MET A 132 7.06 13.33 -4.99
CA MET A 132 6.55 12.31 -5.92
C MET A 132 5.08 12.55 -6.27
N MET A 133 4.24 12.88 -5.31
CA MET A 133 2.81 13.12 -5.51
C MET A 133 2.52 14.38 -6.35
N GLN A 134 3.47 15.33 -6.47
CA GLN A 134 3.36 16.48 -7.38
C GLN A 134 3.68 16.12 -8.84
N LYS A 135 4.15 14.92 -9.14
CA LYS A 135 4.55 14.48 -10.47
C LYS A 135 3.55 13.45 -11.02
N PRO A 136 3.08 13.58 -12.28
CA PRO A 136 2.09 12.65 -12.84
C PRO A 136 2.52 11.19 -12.78
N PHE A 137 3.77 10.88 -13.14
CA PHE A 137 4.30 9.51 -13.05
C PHE A 137 4.53 9.05 -11.61
N GLY A 138 4.81 9.98 -10.68
CA GLY A 138 4.88 9.69 -9.25
C GLY A 138 3.52 9.30 -8.69
N ILE A 139 2.44 10.00 -9.08
CA ILE A 139 1.07 9.62 -8.73
C ILE A 139 0.75 8.21 -9.24
N ILE A 140 1.09 7.90 -10.50
CA ILE A 140 0.90 6.55 -11.06
C ILE A 140 1.67 5.51 -10.25
N ALA A 141 2.92 5.80 -9.87
CA ALA A 141 3.75 4.89 -9.09
C ALA A 141 3.15 4.60 -7.71
N VAL A 142 2.75 5.65 -6.97
CA VAL A 142 2.33 5.55 -5.56
C VAL A 142 0.84 5.21 -5.41
N ALA A 143 -0.04 5.83 -6.21
CA ALA A 143 -1.48 5.67 -6.04
C ALA A 143 -2.08 4.51 -6.85
N ILE A 144 -1.40 4.03 -7.88
CA ILE A 144 -1.93 2.98 -8.77
C ILE A 144 -1.06 1.72 -8.72
N LEU A 145 0.23 1.83 -9.10
CA LEU A 145 1.08 0.65 -9.22
C LEU A 145 1.44 0.03 -7.87
N ALA A 146 1.73 0.86 -6.85
CA ALA A 146 2.05 0.37 -5.52
C ALA A 146 0.89 -0.47 -4.94
N PRO A 147 -0.37 0.01 -4.84
CA PRO A 147 -1.48 -0.82 -4.36
C PRO A 147 -1.66 -2.12 -5.15
N ILE A 148 -1.47 -2.09 -6.47
CA ILE A 148 -1.63 -3.29 -7.30
C ILE A 148 -0.56 -4.33 -6.95
N VAL A 149 0.72 -3.94 -6.94
CA VAL A 149 1.81 -4.87 -6.66
C VAL A 149 1.76 -5.37 -5.21
N GLU A 150 1.41 -4.51 -4.28
CA GLU A 150 1.32 -4.86 -2.86
C GLU A 150 0.21 -5.87 -2.60
N GLU A 151 -0.97 -5.72 -3.22
CA GLU A 151 -2.02 -6.74 -3.11
C GLU A 151 -1.63 -8.07 -3.76
N ILE A 152 -0.91 -8.05 -4.88
CA ILE A 152 -0.36 -9.26 -5.51
C ILE A 152 0.60 -9.97 -4.55
N VAL A 153 1.51 -9.24 -3.91
CA VAL A 153 2.52 -9.80 -3.02
C VAL A 153 1.94 -10.21 -1.67
N PHE A 154 1.27 -9.27 -0.98
CA PHE A 154 0.86 -9.49 0.42
C PHE A 154 -0.43 -10.31 0.54
N ARG A 155 -1.40 -10.19 -0.39
CA ARG A 155 -2.65 -10.97 -0.35
C ARG A 155 -2.58 -12.17 -1.28
N GLY A 156 -2.12 -11.96 -2.51
CA GLY A 156 -2.06 -13.00 -3.52
C GLY A 156 -1.01 -14.08 -3.24
N ALA A 157 0.16 -13.72 -2.73
CA ALA A 157 1.22 -14.68 -2.43
C ALA A 157 1.33 -14.97 -0.92
N LEU A 158 1.69 -13.96 -0.10
CA LEU A 158 1.98 -14.15 1.32
C LEU A 158 0.75 -14.63 2.12
N LEU A 159 -0.33 -13.87 2.15
CA LEU A 159 -1.52 -14.25 2.92
C LEU A 159 -2.12 -15.56 2.45
N ARG A 160 -2.14 -15.79 1.13
CA ARG A 160 -2.64 -17.05 0.57
C ARG A 160 -1.92 -18.26 1.16
N ILE A 161 -0.57 -18.25 1.17
CA ILE A 161 0.19 -19.40 1.68
C ILE A 161 0.07 -19.53 3.21
N LEU A 162 -0.03 -18.41 3.93
CA LEU A 162 -0.28 -18.43 5.38
C LEU A 162 -1.66 -19.00 5.71
N LEU A 163 -2.69 -18.74 4.91
CA LEU A 163 -4.03 -19.31 5.08
C LEU A 163 -4.12 -20.80 4.76
N GLU A 164 -3.19 -21.35 3.97
CA GLU A 164 -3.07 -22.80 3.78
C GLU A 164 -2.62 -23.49 5.08
N TYR A 165 -1.82 -22.81 5.89
CA TYR A 165 -1.32 -23.31 7.18
C TYR A 165 -2.24 -22.93 8.35
N PHE A 166 -2.66 -21.68 8.43
CA PHE A 166 -3.56 -21.14 9.47
C PHE A 166 -4.99 -21.09 8.92
N SER A 167 -5.68 -22.23 8.86
CA SER A 167 -7.06 -22.29 8.34
C SER A 167 -8.11 -22.21 9.46
N GLY A 168 -9.37 -22.02 9.09
CA GLY A 168 -10.53 -22.01 9.99
C GLY A 168 -10.45 -20.91 11.06
N SER A 169 -10.53 -21.28 12.34
CA SER A 169 -10.47 -20.34 13.47
C SER A 169 -9.14 -19.60 13.61
N LYS A 170 -8.06 -20.15 13.03
CA LYS A 170 -6.72 -19.57 13.05
C LYS A 170 -6.45 -18.59 11.90
N ALA A 171 -7.41 -18.37 11.01
CA ALA A 171 -7.23 -17.48 9.85
C ALA A 171 -6.82 -16.05 10.23
N TRP A 172 -7.27 -15.56 11.38
CA TRP A 172 -6.87 -14.24 11.88
C TRP A 172 -5.38 -14.13 12.19
N ILE A 173 -4.71 -15.23 12.57
CA ILE A 173 -3.25 -15.27 12.74
C ILE A 173 -2.57 -14.96 11.40
N ALA A 174 -3.00 -15.62 10.32
CA ALA A 174 -2.47 -15.37 8.98
C ALA A 174 -2.71 -13.92 8.53
N ILE A 175 -3.92 -13.39 8.77
CA ILE A 175 -4.31 -12.02 8.42
C ILE A 175 -3.41 -11.03 9.18
N THR A 176 -3.23 -11.23 10.49
CA THR A 176 -2.39 -10.34 11.32
C THR A 176 -0.93 -10.40 10.91
N ILE A 177 -0.36 -11.59 10.67
CA ILE A 177 1.02 -11.71 10.18
C ILE A 177 1.19 -10.96 8.85
N SER A 178 0.29 -11.17 7.89
CA SER A 178 0.35 -10.48 6.60
C SER A 178 0.20 -8.96 6.73
N ALA A 179 -0.69 -8.49 7.62
CA ALA A 179 -0.94 -7.08 7.85
C ALA A 179 0.26 -6.37 8.51
N VAL A 180 0.84 -6.99 9.53
CA VAL A 180 2.03 -6.46 10.22
C VAL A 180 3.25 -6.45 9.27
N THR A 181 3.46 -7.54 8.52
CA THR A 181 4.52 -7.61 7.51
C THR A 181 4.36 -6.53 6.45
N PHE A 182 3.13 -6.30 5.98
CA PHE A 182 2.80 -5.22 5.05
C PHE A 182 3.12 -3.84 5.63
N GLY A 183 2.74 -3.60 6.89
CA GLY A 183 3.06 -2.35 7.57
C GLY A 183 4.57 -2.13 7.69
N LEU A 184 5.29 -3.12 8.20
CA LEU A 184 6.75 -3.04 8.39
C LEU A 184 7.52 -2.82 7.07
N PHE A 185 6.96 -3.28 5.95
CA PHE A 185 7.55 -3.08 4.63
C PHE A 185 7.71 -1.61 4.24
N HIS A 186 6.93 -0.70 4.83
CA HIS A 186 7.01 0.74 4.55
C HIS A 186 8.26 1.42 5.15
N GLY A 187 8.99 0.75 6.04
CA GLY A 187 10.30 1.22 6.53
C GLY A 187 10.27 2.40 7.51
N ASN A 188 9.09 2.93 7.85
CA ASN A 188 8.94 3.95 8.90
C ASN A 188 7.75 3.61 9.80
N LEU A 189 7.86 3.98 11.08
CA LEU A 189 6.89 3.57 12.10
C LEU A 189 5.50 4.16 11.88
N ALA A 190 5.43 5.39 11.42
CA ALA A 190 4.20 6.11 11.17
C ALA A 190 3.34 5.40 10.11
N GLN A 191 3.93 5.13 8.94
CA GLN A 191 3.25 4.38 7.89
C GLN A 191 3.04 2.91 8.28
N ALA A 192 3.98 2.28 8.99
CA ALA A 192 3.89 0.89 9.40
C ALA A 192 2.62 0.61 10.21
N VAL A 193 2.30 1.47 11.16
CA VAL A 193 1.10 1.31 11.99
C VAL A 193 -0.16 1.50 11.15
N ASN A 194 -0.27 2.61 10.41
CA ASN A 194 -1.45 2.89 9.57
C ASN A 194 -1.67 1.80 8.52
N ALA A 195 -0.61 1.39 7.82
CA ALA A 195 -0.66 0.32 6.83
C ALA A 195 -1.01 -1.04 7.47
N SER A 196 -0.59 -1.31 8.72
CA SER A 196 -1.00 -2.53 9.42
C SER A 196 -2.51 -2.54 9.70
N PHE A 197 -3.10 -1.44 10.15
CA PHE A 197 -4.55 -1.33 10.33
C PHE A 197 -5.30 -1.52 9.02
N LEU A 198 -4.90 -0.82 7.97
CA LEU A 198 -5.46 -1.01 6.63
C LEU A 198 -5.26 -2.47 6.19
N GLY A 199 -4.09 -3.04 6.45
CA GLY A 199 -3.71 -4.41 6.15
C GLY A 199 -4.62 -5.47 6.73
N LEU A 200 -5.14 -5.27 7.95
CA LEU A 200 -6.13 -6.17 8.56
C LEU A 200 -7.43 -6.18 7.77
N ILE A 201 -7.91 -5.02 7.34
CA ILE A 201 -9.15 -4.89 6.54
C ILE A 201 -8.96 -5.55 5.17
N LEU A 202 -7.85 -5.24 4.47
CA LEU A 202 -7.50 -5.83 3.18
C LEU A 202 -7.36 -7.36 3.26
N GLY A 203 -6.71 -7.85 4.33
CA GLY A 203 -6.56 -9.28 4.59
C GLY A 203 -7.91 -9.98 4.86
N TRP A 204 -8.80 -9.32 5.61
CA TRP A 204 -10.16 -9.83 5.84
C TRP A 204 -10.98 -9.88 4.55
N LEU A 205 -10.92 -8.86 3.70
CA LEU A 205 -11.57 -8.87 2.38
C LEU A 205 -11.09 -10.03 1.51
N TYR A 206 -9.77 -10.22 1.44
CA TYR A 206 -9.20 -11.36 0.73
C TYR A 206 -9.66 -12.71 1.31
N TYR A 207 -9.62 -12.85 2.63
CA TYR A 207 -10.05 -14.09 3.30
C TYR A 207 -11.50 -14.44 3.00
N ARG A 208 -12.40 -13.46 3.01
CA ARG A 208 -13.82 -13.64 2.74
C ARG A 208 -14.14 -13.92 1.27
N THR A 209 -13.47 -13.23 0.35
CA THR A 209 -13.80 -13.28 -1.08
C THR A 209 -12.92 -14.26 -1.86
N LYS A 210 -11.79 -14.69 -1.31
CA LYS A 210 -10.75 -15.47 -1.98
C LYS A 210 -10.27 -14.82 -3.29
N SER A 211 -10.29 -13.50 -3.32
CA SER A 211 -9.87 -12.68 -4.46
C SER A 211 -9.10 -11.44 -3.98
N ILE A 212 -8.06 -11.06 -4.71
CA ILE A 212 -7.32 -9.81 -4.45
C ILE A 212 -8.08 -8.56 -4.90
N ILE A 213 -9.12 -8.70 -5.74
CA ILE A 213 -9.80 -7.56 -6.37
C ILE A 213 -10.50 -6.66 -5.34
N PRO A 214 -11.26 -7.18 -4.37
CA PRO A 214 -11.89 -6.34 -3.34
C PRO A 214 -10.86 -5.54 -2.51
N SER A 215 -9.79 -6.19 -2.08
CA SER A 215 -8.72 -5.52 -1.34
C SER A 215 -7.97 -4.52 -2.22
N MET A 216 -7.70 -4.85 -3.48
CA MET A 216 -7.07 -3.94 -4.45
C MET A 216 -7.92 -2.69 -4.69
N VAL A 217 -9.25 -2.82 -4.85
CA VAL A 217 -10.14 -1.68 -5.03
C VAL A 217 -10.13 -0.77 -3.81
N LEU A 218 -10.23 -1.34 -2.59
CA LEU A 218 -10.16 -0.57 -1.36
C LEU A 218 -8.82 0.17 -1.24
N HIS A 219 -7.72 -0.52 -1.50
CA HIS A 219 -6.37 0.02 -1.40
C HIS A 219 -6.12 1.13 -2.42
N LEU A 220 -6.52 0.95 -3.69
CA LEU A 220 -6.47 1.98 -4.72
C LEU A 220 -7.24 3.24 -4.32
N VAL A 221 -8.48 3.09 -3.86
CA VAL A 221 -9.30 4.24 -3.44
C VAL A 221 -8.65 4.96 -2.25
N ASN A 222 -8.12 4.22 -1.28
CA ASN A 222 -7.41 4.80 -0.15
C ASN A 222 -6.20 5.64 -0.59
N ASN A 223 -5.33 5.10 -1.45
CA ASN A 223 -4.13 5.80 -1.91
C ASN A 223 -4.46 6.99 -2.82
N ILE A 224 -5.45 6.85 -3.71
CA ILE A 224 -5.93 7.98 -4.53
C ILE A 224 -6.50 9.08 -3.62
N SER A 225 -7.27 8.73 -2.60
CA SER A 225 -7.82 9.71 -1.64
C SER A 225 -6.71 10.43 -0.87
N ALA A 226 -5.65 9.72 -0.46
CA ALA A 226 -4.49 10.31 0.18
C ALA A 226 -3.79 11.32 -0.74
N VAL A 227 -3.56 10.96 -2.02
CA VAL A 227 -2.98 11.88 -3.01
C VAL A 227 -3.87 13.11 -3.22
N VAL A 228 -5.18 12.92 -3.36
CA VAL A 228 -6.12 14.05 -3.54
C VAL A 228 -6.07 14.99 -2.33
N LEU A 229 -6.07 14.45 -1.10
CA LEU A 229 -5.95 15.26 0.11
C LEU A 229 -4.62 16.01 0.14
N THR A 230 -3.50 15.34 -0.10
CA THR A 230 -2.18 15.97 -0.13
C THR A 230 -2.16 17.12 -1.15
N LEU A 231 -2.59 16.90 -2.39
CA LEU A 231 -2.60 17.93 -3.43
C LEU A 231 -3.57 19.08 -3.15
N SER A 232 -4.65 18.83 -2.40
CA SER A 232 -5.66 19.86 -2.12
C SER A 232 -5.29 20.78 -0.95
N PHE A 233 -4.52 20.29 0.01
CA PHE A 233 -4.31 20.97 1.28
C PHE A 233 -2.84 21.23 1.62
N SER A 234 -1.87 20.56 0.96
CA SER A 234 -0.46 20.76 1.30
C SER A 234 0.12 22.02 0.67
N SER A 235 0.28 23.05 1.49
CA SER A 235 1.35 24.03 1.33
C SER A 235 2.55 23.71 2.24
N ASP A 236 2.36 23.00 3.34
CA ASP A 236 3.39 22.52 4.26
C ASP A 236 2.98 21.19 4.90
N SER A 237 3.94 20.34 5.10
CA SER A 237 3.90 19.00 5.67
C SER A 237 3.06 18.88 6.95
N ASP A 238 2.43 17.74 7.18
CA ASP A 238 1.62 17.36 8.35
C ASP A 238 0.27 18.08 8.48
N ILE A 239 -0.62 17.90 7.47
CA ILE A 239 -2.01 18.37 7.62
C ILE A 239 -2.68 17.60 8.75
N LYS A 240 -2.92 18.28 9.87
CA LYS A 240 -3.75 17.74 10.93
C LYS A 240 -5.21 17.68 10.50
N VAL A 241 -5.90 16.64 10.93
CA VAL A 241 -7.33 16.48 10.59
C VAL A 241 -8.13 17.72 10.98
N VAL A 242 -7.79 18.38 12.10
CA VAL A 242 -8.46 19.59 12.53
C VAL A 242 -8.30 20.76 11.55
N GLU A 243 -7.17 20.84 10.84
CA GLU A 243 -6.89 21.90 9.86
C GLU A 243 -7.76 21.75 8.60
N LEU A 244 -8.13 20.52 8.20
CA LEU A 244 -9.10 20.28 7.14
C LEU A 244 -10.47 20.93 7.41
N PHE A 245 -10.75 21.22 8.67
CA PHE A 245 -12.01 21.83 9.14
C PHE A 245 -11.80 23.27 9.69
N GLY A 246 -10.76 23.97 9.19
CA GLY A 246 -10.47 25.36 9.58
C GLY A 246 -10.15 25.52 11.07
N ASN A 247 -9.44 24.57 11.67
CA ASN A 247 -9.10 24.51 13.09
C ASN A 247 -10.33 24.45 14.04
N ASN A 248 -11.48 24.01 13.53
CA ASN A 248 -12.69 23.82 14.31
C ASN A 248 -12.74 22.39 14.87
N LEU A 249 -12.24 22.20 16.10
CA LEU A 249 -12.18 20.88 16.75
C LEU A 249 -13.54 20.20 16.89
N PRO A 250 -14.64 20.85 17.34
CA PRO A 250 -15.97 20.23 17.39
C PRO A 250 -16.43 19.72 16.02
N LEU A 251 -16.21 20.50 14.96
CA LEU A 251 -16.56 20.10 13.60
C LEU A 251 -15.73 18.92 13.13
N ALA A 252 -14.41 18.93 13.35
CA ALA A 252 -13.51 17.84 13.01
C ALA A 252 -13.92 16.54 13.70
N VAL A 253 -14.15 16.57 15.03
CA VAL A 253 -14.60 15.40 15.81
C VAL A 253 -15.97 14.91 15.32
N GLY A 254 -16.91 15.82 15.02
CA GLY A 254 -18.21 15.48 14.46
C GLY A 254 -18.09 14.75 13.13
N CYS A 255 -17.30 15.28 12.18
CA CYS A 255 -17.08 14.67 10.89
C CYS A 255 -16.36 13.32 10.98
N LEU A 256 -15.33 13.20 11.84
CA LEU A 256 -14.68 11.92 12.14
C LEU A 256 -15.67 10.87 12.65
N THR A 257 -16.52 11.25 13.62
CA THR A 257 -17.52 10.34 14.21
C THR A 257 -18.52 9.90 13.16
N VAL A 258 -19.08 10.83 12.38
CA VAL A 258 -20.05 10.52 11.32
C VAL A 258 -19.39 9.61 10.26
N SER A 259 -18.17 9.93 9.82
CA SER A 259 -17.44 9.12 8.85
C SER A 259 -17.19 7.69 9.37
N ALA A 260 -16.81 7.54 10.64
CA ALA A 260 -16.60 6.23 11.25
C ALA A 260 -17.92 5.42 11.36
N LEU A 261 -19.05 6.07 11.71
CA LEU A 261 -20.35 5.42 11.75
C LEU A 261 -20.83 4.98 10.35
N LEU A 262 -20.62 5.82 9.33
CA LEU A 262 -20.91 5.47 7.94
C LEU A 262 -20.02 4.33 7.45
N ALA A 263 -18.71 4.37 7.73
CA ALA A 263 -17.80 3.27 7.42
C ALA A 263 -18.27 1.97 8.09
N PHE A 264 -18.61 1.99 9.37
CA PHE A 264 -19.14 0.82 10.07
C PHE A 264 -20.45 0.30 9.45
N GLY A 265 -21.39 1.19 9.11
CA GLY A 265 -22.63 0.82 8.45
C GLY A 265 -22.41 0.12 7.10
N VAL A 266 -21.53 0.70 6.26
CA VAL A 266 -21.17 0.11 4.96
C VAL A 266 -20.42 -1.21 5.15
N PHE A 267 -19.52 -1.32 6.12
CA PHE A 267 -18.86 -2.57 6.48
C PHE A 267 -19.86 -3.69 6.82
N MET A 268 -20.89 -3.38 7.59
CA MET A 268 -21.94 -4.35 7.92
C MET A 268 -22.74 -4.80 6.69
N LEU A 269 -22.96 -3.90 5.72
CA LEU A 269 -23.56 -4.26 4.42
C LEU A 269 -22.64 -5.17 3.58
N ILE A 270 -21.35 -4.85 3.51
CA ILE A 270 -20.36 -5.69 2.83
C ILE A 270 -20.34 -7.09 3.47
N ARG A 271 -20.23 -7.16 4.82
CA ARG A 271 -20.17 -8.42 5.57
C ARG A 271 -21.36 -9.35 5.29
N LYS A 272 -22.55 -8.79 5.02
CA LYS A 272 -23.75 -9.57 4.67
C LYS A 272 -23.73 -10.11 3.25
N LYS A 273 -22.94 -9.50 2.35
CA LYS A 273 -22.92 -9.85 0.92
C LYS A 273 -21.75 -10.77 0.51
N ILE A 274 -20.71 -10.91 1.39
CA ILE A 274 -19.51 -11.75 1.15
C ILE A 274 -19.37 -12.85 2.28
#